data_7e99730db42ae920f983e1dbce0f4250
#
_entry.id   7e99730db42ae920f983e1dbce0f4250
#
_cell.length_a   1.000
_cell.length_b   1.000
_cell.length_c   1.000
_cell.angle_alpha   90.00
_cell.angle_beta   90.00
_cell.angle_gamma   90.00
#
_symmetry.space_group_name_H-M   'P 1'
#
loop_
_entity.id
_entity.type
_entity.pdbx_description
1 polymer ?
#
loop_
_entity_poly.entity_id
_entity_poly.type
_entity_poly.pdbx_seq_one_letter_code
_entity_poly.pdbx_strand_id
1 'polypeptide(L)'
;MGRGGTLVGDVFGDRLTRYVSASARTRHIPSQHPQVPDGLIETIGTAVNSEEAPFKTHLSRVRVEWLSPNADCLGNTAFELSHHELEARKRQRLPPGPVTIGLHPILVEDEQLYVHTLAHELLHAAGLMDHNQRHTTLLNEIAPSPKLSESPLLQEIRSQALAQQDVQEWNCSHCGFNWNRETVRAPSRCPKCARLFK
;
A
#
# COMPACT_ATOMS: atom_id res chain seq x y z
N MET A 1 -4.92 29.51 3.78
CA MET A 1 -6.10 28.64 3.67
C MET A 1 -5.64 27.36 3.02
N GLY A 2 -5.36 26.34 3.81
CA GLY A 2 -4.91 25.05 3.32
C GLY A 2 -6.04 24.35 2.60
N ARG A 3 -5.86 24.04 1.33
CA ARG A 3 -6.77 23.17 0.57
C ARG A 3 -6.59 21.76 1.14
N GLY A 4 -7.62 21.25 1.81
CA GLY A 4 -7.65 19.88 2.29
C GLY A 4 -7.84 18.94 1.12
N GLY A 5 -6.75 18.49 0.52
CA GLY A 5 -6.76 17.41 -0.47
C GLY A 5 -7.17 16.09 0.18
N THR A 6 -7.80 15.19 -0.59
CA THR A 6 -8.14 13.85 -0.13
C THR A 6 -6.93 12.95 -0.33
N LEU A 7 -6.39 12.42 0.77
CA LEU A 7 -5.41 11.34 0.76
C LEU A 7 -6.16 10.02 0.81
N VAL A 8 -5.93 9.16 -0.19
CA VAL A 8 -6.31 7.76 -0.13
C VAL A 8 -5.11 7.03 0.42
N GLY A 9 -5.18 6.63 1.68
CA GLY A 9 -4.06 5.95 2.36
C GLY A 9 -3.91 4.52 1.88
N ASP A 10 -2.67 4.07 1.82
CA ASP A 10 -2.30 2.69 1.54
C ASP A 10 -2.83 1.75 2.63
N VAL A 11 -3.60 0.74 2.26
CA VAL A 11 -4.12 -0.30 3.15
C VAL A 11 -3.32 -1.60 3.02
N PHE A 12 -2.25 -1.60 2.22
CA PHE A 12 -1.34 -2.76 2.21
C PHE A 12 -0.69 -2.98 3.59
N GLY A 13 -1.51 -2.77 4.54
CA GLY A 13 -1.28 -2.93 5.94
C GLY A 13 -1.08 -1.61 6.64
N ASP A 14 -2.17 -1.04 7.04
CA ASP A 14 -2.26 -0.05 8.13
C ASP A 14 -1.33 -0.38 9.33
N ARG A 15 -0.64 -1.52 9.28
CA ARG A 15 0.30 -2.04 10.28
C ARG A 15 1.75 -2.21 9.81
N LEU A 16 2.03 -2.46 8.52
CA LEU A 16 3.42 -2.55 8.04
C LEU A 16 3.97 -1.17 7.70
N THR A 17 3.15 -0.23 7.29
CA THR A 17 3.52 1.12 6.91
C THR A 17 4.21 1.90 8.04
N ARG A 18 3.79 1.73 9.29
CA ARG A 18 4.43 2.38 10.46
C ARG A 18 5.88 1.98 10.69
N TYR A 19 6.38 0.96 10.00
CA TYR A 19 7.73 0.42 10.21
C TYR A 19 8.69 0.81 9.09
N VAL A 20 8.19 1.38 7.99
CA VAL A 20 9.03 1.82 6.86
C VAL A 20 9.94 2.96 7.28
N SER A 21 9.44 3.92 8.07
CA SER A 21 10.22 5.06 8.56
C SER A 21 11.35 4.69 9.53
N ALA A 22 11.31 3.48 10.10
CA ALA A 22 12.34 3.00 11.03
C ALA A 22 13.55 2.36 10.32
N SER A 23 13.46 2.09 9.00
CA SER A 23 14.58 1.54 8.26
C SER A 23 15.73 2.54 8.15
N ALA A 24 16.91 2.13 8.64
CA ALA A 24 18.09 2.97 8.61
C ALA A 24 18.70 3.14 7.21
N ARG A 25 18.21 2.41 6.21
CA ARG A 25 18.87 2.27 4.90
C ARG A 25 18.60 3.39 3.93
N THR A 26 17.39 3.91 3.86
CA THR A 26 17.05 4.89 2.82
C THR A 26 16.78 6.26 3.42
N ARG A 27 17.82 7.01 3.72
CA ARG A 27 17.72 8.44 4.12
C ARG A 27 17.85 9.38 2.92
N HIS A 28 17.94 8.84 1.72
CA HIS A 28 18.21 9.64 0.53
C HIS A 28 17.08 9.51 -0.49
N ILE A 29 16.65 10.65 -1.01
CA ILE A 29 15.70 10.69 -2.12
C ILE A 29 16.52 10.49 -3.40
N PRO A 30 16.16 9.51 -4.27
CA PRO A 30 16.82 9.32 -5.54
C PRO A 30 16.80 10.60 -6.39
N SER A 31 17.89 10.86 -7.10
CA SER A 31 17.99 12.04 -7.98
C SER A 31 17.09 11.94 -9.22
N GLN A 32 16.75 10.71 -9.61
CA GLN A 32 15.80 10.49 -10.72
C GLN A 32 14.37 10.43 -10.17
N HIS A 33 13.42 11.00 -10.92
CA HIS A 33 12.00 10.86 -10.60
C HIS A 33 11.54 9.40 -10.69
N PRO A 34 10.52 9.01 -9.90
CA PRO A 34 9.91 7.70 -10.05
C PRO A 34 9.42 7.51 -11.48
N GLN A 35 9.68 6.35 -12.06
CA GLN A 35 9.29 6.03 -13.43
C GLN A 35 8.07 5.12 -13.44
N VAL A 36 7.12 5.40 -14.31
CA VAL A 36 6.02 4.49 -14.59
C VAL A 36 6.50 3.48 -15.64
N PRO A 37 6.49 2.17 -15.33
CA PRO A 37 6.88 1.15 -16.30
C PRO A 37 6.04 1.21 -17.56
N ASP A 38 6.68 0.98 -18.71
CA ASP A 38 6.00 0.96 -20.00
C ASP A 38 4.84 -0.06 -20.00
N GLY A 39 3.70 0.36 -20.54
CA GLY A 39 2.51 -0.49 -20.64
C GLY A 39 1.69 -0.65 -19.36
N LEU A 40 2.18 -0.22 -18.18
CA LEU A 40 1.44 -0.40 -16.93
C LEU A 40 0.10 0.35 -16.92
N ILE A 41 0.08 1.60 -17.38
CA ILE A 41 -1.16 2.40 -17.49
C ILE A 41 -2.15 1.76 -18.45
N GLU A 42 -1.68 1.24 -19.59
CA GLU A 42 -2.53 0.55 -20.56
C GLU A 42 -3.11 -0.74 -19.99
N THR A 43 -2.28 -1.51 -19.28
CA THR A 43 -2.71 -2.75 -18.60
C THR A 43 -3.82 -2.45 -17.60
N ILE A 44 -3.65 -1.44 -16.76
CA ILE A 44 -4.69 -0.99 -15.82
C ILE A 44 -5.94 -0.54 -16.59
N GLY A 45 -5.78 0.32 -17.59
CA GLY A 45 -6.89 0.86 -18.38
C GLY A 45 -7.74 -0.21 -19.06
N THR A 46 -7.14 -1.36 -19.45
CA THR A 46 -7.85 -2.51 -20.04
C THR A 46 -8.47 -3.44 -18.99
N ALA A 47 -7.82 -3.59 -17.83
CA ALA A 47 -8.29 -4.48 -16.78
C ALA A 47 -9.51 -3.94 -16.01
N VAL A 48 -9.72 -2.61 -16.02
CA VAL A 48 -10.82 -1.97 -15.30
C VAL A 48 -11.88 -1.43 -16.30
N ASN A 49 -13.15 -1.50 -15.91
CA ASN A 49 -14.22 -0.84 -16.66
C ASN A 49 -14.44 0.61 -16.21
N SER A 50 -15.15 1.40 -17.03
CA SER A 50 -15.36 2.84 -16.75
C SER A 50 -16.40 3.12 -15.65
N GLU A 51 -17.14 2.13 -15.21
CA GLU A 51 -18.10 2.27 -14.10
C GLU A 51 -17.38 2.14 -12.76
N GLU A 52 -16.48 1.15 -12.63
CA GLU A 52 -15.69 0.94 -11.42
C GLU A 52 -14.50 1.91 -11.32
N ALA A 53 -13.91 2.31 -12.46
CA ALA A 53 -12.75 3.19 -12.54
C ALA A 53 -13.01 4.40 -13.46
N PRO A 54 -13.83 5.36 -13.01
CA PRO A 54 -14.30 6.46 -13.86
C PRO A 54 -13.17 7.41 -14.31
N PHE A 55 -12.04 7.41 -13.64
CA PHE A 55 -10.90 8.27 -13.94
C PHE A 55 -9.79 7.58 -14.74
N LYS A 56 -9.97 6.32 -15.17
CA LYS A 56 -8.94 5.53 -15.86
C LYS A 56 -8.33 6.21 -17.08
N THR A 57 -9.09 7.02 -17.82
CA THR A 57 -8.61 7.76 -18.99
C THR A 57 -7.70 8.93 -18.65
N HIS A 58 -7.56 9.26 -17.36
CA HIS A 58 -6.74 10.36 -16.88
C HIS A 58 -5.41 9.90 -16.27
N LEU A 59 -5.14 8.59 -16.20
CA LEU A 59 -3.93 8.02 -15.61
C LEU A 59 -2.63 8.53 -16.20
N SER A 60 -2.61 8.82 -17.50
CA SER A 60 -1.43 9.39 -18.17
C SER A 60 -1.07 10.82 -17.72
N ARG A 61 -1.94 11.49 -16.95
CA ARG A 61 -1.74 12.84 -16.43
C ARG A 61 -1.40 12.84 -14.93
N VAL A 62 -1.32 11.69 -14.32
CA VAL A 62 -0.95 11.54 -12.91
C VAL A 62 0.52 11.92 -12.76
N ARG A 63 0.82 12.73 -11.75
CA ARG A 63 2.20 13.06 -11.37
C ARG A 63 2.68 12.00 -10.38
N VAL A 64 3.87 11.46 -10.61
CA VAL A 64 4.51 10.51 -9.68
C VAL A 64 5.74 11.17 -9.09
N GLU A 65 5.88 11.14 -7.76
CA GLU A 65 6.99 11.76 -7.04
C GLU A 65 7.46 10.92 -5.86
N TRP A 66 8.66 11.18 -5.35
CA TRP A 66 9.14 10.53 -4.14
C TRP A 66 8.52 11.17 -2.91
N LEU A 67 8.08 10.32 -1.99
CA LEU A 67 7.74 10.73 -0.63
C LEU A 67 8.98 11.11 0.17
N SER A 68 8.76 11.75 1.32
CA SER A 68 9.83 11.90 2.31
C SER A 68 10.36 10.51 2.71
N PRO A 69 11.69 10.36 2.90
CA PRO A 69 12.27 9.12 3.46
C PRO A 69 11.77 8.78 4.87
N ASN A 70 11.10 9.70 5.53
CA ASN A 70 10.48 9.51 6.83
C ASN A 70 8.96 9.29 6.74
N ALA A 71 8.43 9.09 5.53
CA ALA A 71 7.02 8.77 5.37
C ALA A 71 6.73 7.41 6.02
N ASP A 72 5.54 7.28 6.57
CA ASP A 72 5.06 6.07 7.24
C ASP A 72 4.28 5.12 6.31
N CYS A 73 4.30 5.38 5.00
CA CYS A 73 3.64 4.58 3.97
C CYS A 73 4.58 4.33 2.79
N LEU A 74 4.38 3.21 2.09
CA LEU A 74 5.12 2.87 0.86
C LEU A 74 4.62 3.65 -0.35
N GLY A 75 3.34 3.96 -0.39
CA GLY A 75 2.71 4.76 -1.42
C GLY A 75 1.54 5.56 -0.88
N ASN A 76 1.14 6.58 -1.61
CA ASN A 76 -0.13 7.27 -1.40
C ASN A 76 -0.63 7.91 -2.69
N THR A 77 -1.93 8.07 -2.79
CA THR A 77 -2.58 8.83 -3.87
C THR A 77 -3.27 10.06 -3.29
N ALA A 78 -2.90 11.23 -3.79
CA ALA A 78 -3.44 12.52 -3.36
C ALA A 78 -4.23 13.18 -4.50
N PHE A 79 -5.46 13.54 -4.22
CA PHE A 79 -6.31 14.36 -5.07
C PHE A 79 -6.36 15.79 -4.51
N GLU A 80 -6.26 16.80 -5.36
CA GLU A 80 -6.41 18.20 -4.90
C GLU A 80 -7.85 18.55 -4.52
N LEU A 81 -8.81 17.71 -4.90
CA LEU A 81 -10.23 17.88 -4.62
C LEU A 81 -10.61 17.21 -3.29
N SER A 82 -11.63 17.76 -2.64
CA SER A 82 -12.25 17.11 -1.49
C SER A 82 -12.97 15.83 -1.90
N HIS A 83 -13.19 14.92 -0.94
CA HIS A 83 -13.94 13.68 -1.19
C HIS A 83 -15.31 13.93 -1.82
N HIS A 84 -16.05 14.95 -1.33
CA HIS A 84 -17.35 15.30 -1.87
C HIS A 84 -17.30 15.77 -3.32
N GLU A 85 -16.30 16.57 -3.69
CA GLU A 85 -16.09 17.01 -5.07
C GLU A 85 -15.68 15.86 -5.98
N LEU A 86 -14.84 14.95 -5.49
CA LEU A 86 -14.45 13.74 -6.22
C LEU A 86 -15.66 12.86 -6.52
N GLU A 87 -16.52 12.61 -5.53
CA GLU A 87 -17.75 11.84 -5.71
C GLU A 87 -18.74 12.54 -6.66
N ALA A 88 -18.83 13.87 -6.63
CA ALA A 88 -19.62 14.61 -7.60
C ALA A 88 -19.08 14.45 -9.02
N ARG A 89 -17.76 14.56 -9.22
CA ARG A 89 -17.10 14.36 -10.52
C ARG A 89 -17.24 12.95 -11.04
N LYS A 90 -17.11 11.95 -10.17
CA LYS A 90 -17.36 10.55 -10.50
C LYS A 90 -18.76 10.33 -11.08
N ARG A 91 -19.79 10.85 -10.40
CA ARG A 91 -21.19 10.78 -10.89
C ARG A 91 -21.40 11.52 -12.20
N GLN A 92 -20.76 12.64 -12.39
CA GLN A 92 -20.85 13.47 -13.60
C GLN A 92 -19.89 13.04 -14.72
N ARG A 93 -19.07 12.00 -14.49
CA ARG A 93 -18.02 11.55 -15.41
C ARG A 93 -17.03 12.65 -15.81
N LEU A 94 -16.73 13.56 -14.89
CA LEU A 94 -15.77 14.63 -15.08
C LEU A 94 -14.37 14.19 -14.64
N PRO A 95 -13.28 14.83 -15.16
CA PRO A 95 -11.92 14.55 -14.74
C PRO A 95 -11.71 14.72 -13.23
N PRO A 96 -10.82 13.93 -12.60
CA PRO A 96 -10.58 13.99 -11.15
C PRO A 96 -9.85 15.27 -10.69
N GLY A 97 -9.41 16.13 -11.62
CA GLY A 97 -8.48 17.21 -11.33
C GLY A 97 -7.03 16.70 -11.27
N PRO A 98 -6.10 17.50 -10.72
CA PRO A 98 -4.73 17.07 -10.53
C PRO A 98 -4.66 15.92 -9.51
N VAL A 99 -3.87 14.89 -9.86
CA VAL A 99 -3.63 13.73 -9.00
C VAL A 99 -2.12 13.54 -8.88
N THR A 100 -1.65 13.32 -7.67
CA THR A 100 -0.25 13.02 -7.38
C THR A 100 -0.16 11.68 -6.65
N ILE A 101 0.73 10.81 -7.12
CA ILE A 101 1.11 9.57 -6.46
C ILE A 101 2.48 9.79 -5.82
N GLY A 102 2.56 9.59 -4.51
CA GLY A 102 3.81 9.55 -3.78
C GLY A 102 4.29 8.12 -3.59
N LEU A 103 5.57 7.86 -3.83
CA LEU A 103 6.20 6.56 -3.61
C LEU A 103 7.37 6.69 -2.63
N HIS A 104 7.49 5.77 -1.69
CA HIS A 104 8.58 5.80 -0.72
C HIS A 104 9.91 5.47 -1.41
N PRO A 105 10.99 6.25 -1.17
CA PRO A 105 12.29 6.03 -1.83
C PRO A 105 12.89 4.64 -1.62
N ILE A 106 12.54 3.96 -0.53
CA ILE A 106 13.01 2.59 -0.24
C ILE A 106 12.63 1.58 -1.32
N LEU A 107 11.57 1.85 -2.08
CA LEU A 107 11.08 0.97 -3.13
C LEU A 107 12.08 0.76 -4.28
N VAL A 108 13.11 1.62 -4.42
CA VAL A 108 14.17 1.41 -5.41
C VAL A 108 14.99 0.14 -5.14
N GLU A 109 14.93 -0.41 -3.93
CA GLU A 109 15.64 -1.63 -3.54
C GLU A 109 14.90 -2.92 -3.96
N ASP A 110 13.61 -2.80 -4.37
CA ASP A 110 12.77 -3.95 -4.74
C ASP A 110 11.84 -3.57 -5.90
N GLU A 111 12.27 -3.89 -7.11
CA GLU A 111 11.53 -3.54 -8.33
C GLU A 111 10.11 -4.13 -8.35
N GLN A 112 9.94 -5.37 -7.89
CA GLN A 112 8.62 -6.01 -7.89
C GLN A 112 7.68 -5.33 -6.89
N LEU A 113 8.17 -4.97 -5.71
CA LEU A 113 7.41 -4.23 -4.71
C LEU A 113 7.11 -2.81 -5.18
N TYR A 114 8.05 -2.18 -5.90
CA TYR A 114 7.85 -0.87 -6.53
C TYR A 114 6.67 -0.90 -7.51
N VAL A 115 6.70 -1.85 -8.46
CA VAL A 115 5.65 -1.97 -9.48
C VAL A 115 4.30 -2.31 -8.83
N HIS A 116 4.30 -3.19 -7.83
CA HIS A 116 3.09 -3.53 -7.07
C HIS A 116 2.50 -2.30 -6.36
N THR A 117 3.33 -1.53 -5.64
CA THR A 117 2.89 -0.32 -4.94
C THR A 117 2.39 0.74 -5.91
N LEU A 118 3.12 0.98 -7.01
CA LEU A 118 2.69 1.94 -8.02
C LEU A 118 1.37 1.53 -8.69
N ALA A 119 1.19 0.25 -9.03
CA ALA A 119 -0.07 -0.26 -9.59
C ALA A 119 -1.24 -0.09 -8.62
N HIS A 120 -1.02 -0.31 -7.32
CA HIS A 120 -1.99 -0.07 -6.25
C HIS A 120 -2.45 1.40 -6.26
N GLU A 121 -1.51 2.33 -6.27
CA GLU A 121 -1.80 3.77 -6.26
C GLU A 121 -2.46 4.23 -7.58
N LEU A 122 -2.07 3.64 -8.71
CA LEU A 122 -2.71 3.92 -10.00
C LEU A 122 -4.16 3.43 -10.04
N LEU A 123 -4.51 2.31 -9.38
CA LEU A 123 -5.89 1.87 -9.24
C LEU A 123 -6.71 2.87 -8.42
N HIS A 124 -6.16 3.45 -7.36
CA HIS A 124 -6.80 4.55 -6.63
C HIS A 124 -6.97 5.79 -7.51
N ALA A 125 -5.93 6.18 -8.23
CA ALA A 125 -5.99 7.30 -9.17
C ALA A 125 -7.03 7.09 -10.29
N ALA A 126 -7.27 5.83 -10.67
CA ALA A 126 -8.34 5.46 -11.62
C ALA A 126 -9.75 5.58 -11.02
N GLY A 127 -9.88 5.67 -9.70
CA GLY A 127 -11.15 5.83 -8.99
C GLY A 127 -11.61 4.63 -8.18
N LEU A 128 -10.81 3.55 -8.09
CA LEU A 128 -11.05 2.42 -7.18
C LEU A 128 -10.56 2.79 -5.77
N MET A 129 -11.41 3.50 -4.99
CA MET A 129 -11.01 4.03 -3.68
C MET A 129 -11.05 2.97 -2.58
N ASP A 130 -11.84 1.91 -2.76
CA ASP A 130 -12.07 0.89 -1.75
C ASP A 130 -11.10 -0.29 -1.91
N HIS A 131 -10.49 -0.74 -0.81
CA HIS A 131 -9.66 -1.93 -0.75
C HIS A 131 -10.49 -3.21 -0.62
N ASN A 132 -11.41 -3.40 -1.54
CA ASN A 132 -12.27 -4.58 -1.58
C ASN A 132 -11.61 -5.75 -2.33
N GLN A 133 -12.32 -6.89 -2.40
CA GLN A 133 -11.83 -8.07 -3.10
C GLN A 133 -11.51 -7.79 -4.58
N ARG A 134 -12.30 -6.94 -5.24
CA ARG A 134 -12.07 -6.57 -6.65
C ARG A 134 -10.75 -5.84 -6.84
N HIS A 135 -10.47 -4.84 -5.98
CA HIS A 135 -9.20 -4.13 -5.99
C HIS A 135 -8.01 -5.09 -5.80
N THR A 136 -8.11 -5.96 -4.77
CA THR A 136 -7.05 -6.97 -4.50
C THR A 136 -6.84 -7.92 -5.67
N THR A 137 -7.91 -8.38 -6.29
CA THR A 137 -7.82 -9.30 -7.45
C THR A 137 -7.15 -8.62 -8.63
N LEU A 138 -7.60 -7.43 -9.01
CA LEU A 138 -7.00 -6.64 -10.09
C LEU A 138 -5.51 -6.37 -9.85
N LEU A 139 -5.17 -5.93 -8.65
CA LEU A 139 -3.78 -5.64 -8.30
C LEU A 139 -2.89 -6.88 -8.45
N ASN A 140 -3.35 -8.05 -7.98
CA ASN A 140 -2.59 -9.30 -8.10
C ASN A 140 -2.50 -9.82 -9.54
N GLU A 141 -3.47 -9.52 -10.38
CA GLU A 141 -3.44 -9.87 -11.83
C GLU A 141 -2.47 -8.96 -12.60
N ILE A 142 -2.43 -7.66 -12.28
CA ILE A 142 -1.63 -6.66 -12.98
C ILE A 142 -0.18 -6.66 -12.49
N ALA A 143 0.01 -6.63 -11.18
CA ALA A 143 1.30 -6.48 -10.53
C ALA A 143 1.31 -7.28 -9.21
N PRO A 144 1.54 -8.60 -9.23
CA PRO A 144 1.53 -9.42 -8.04
C PRO A 144 2.60 -8.97 -7.03
N SER A 145 2.22 -8.94 -5.75
CA SER A 145 3.18 -8.64 -4.67
C SER A 145 4.29 -9.69 -4.63
N PRO A 146 5.54 -9.29 -4.36
CA PRO A 146 6.60 -10.26 -4.13
C PRO A 146 6.28 -11.12 -2.90
N LYS A 147 6.70 -12.37 -2.93
CA LYS A 147 6.60 -13.22 -1.74
C LYS A 147 7.58 -12.74 -0.68
N LEU A 148 7.20 -12.87 0.58
CA LEU A 148 8.09 -12.49 1.70
C LEU A 148 9.47 -13.19 1.61
N SER A 149 9.51 -14.45 1.14
CA SER A 149 10.77 -15.20 0.97
C SER A 149 11.67 -14.68 -0.16
N GLU A 150 11.10 -13.92 -1.09
CA GLU A 150 11.76 -13.43 -2.30
C GLU A 150 12.15 -11.96 -2.22
N SER A 151 11.59 -11.21 -1.25
CA SER A 151 11.85 -9.78 -1.03
C SER A 151 12.64 -9.55 0.27
N PRO A 152 13.95 -9.24 0.19
CA PRO A 152 14.73 -8.84 1.36
C PRO A 152 14.16 -7.60 2.06
N LEU A 153 13.60 -6.66 1.29
CA LEU A 153 12.97 -5.46 1.82
C LEU A 153 11.75 -5.80 2.68
N LEU A 154 10.85 -6.67 2.21
CA LEU A 154 9.70 -7.12 3.01
C LEU A 154 10.12 -7.89 4.27
N GLN A 155 11.19 -8.68 4.18
CA GLN A 155 11.76 -9.38 5.34
C GLN A 155 12.28 -8.40 6.38
N GLU A 156 12.96 -7.34 5.95
CA GLU A 156 13.46 -6.29 6.84
C GLU A 156 12.32 -5.53 7.49
N ILE A 157 11.33 -5.05 6.71
CA ILE A 157 10.15 -4.37 7.23
C ILE A 157 9.43 -5.25 8.26
N ARG A 158 9.24 -6.55 7.95
CA ARG A 158 8.65 -7.50 8.89
C ARG A 158 9.47 -7.66 10.17
N SER A 159 10.79 -7.79 10.05
CA SER A 159 11.69 -7.94 11.20
C SER A 159 11.63 -6.73 12.12
N GLN A 160 11.62 -5.53 11.56
CA GLN A 160 11.47 -4.29 12.32
C GLN A 160 10.10 -4.21 12.99
N ALA A 161 9.03 -4.60 12.28
CA ALA A 161 7.70 -4.67 12.84
C ALA A 161 7.61 -5.62 14.04
N LEU A 162 8.31 -6.74 13.99
CA LEU A 162 8.38 -7.69 15.11
C LEU A 162 9.21 -7.16 16.28
N ALA A 163 10.36 -6.51 15.99
CA ALA A 163 11.26 -5.99 17.00
C ALA A 163 10.66 -4.84 17.82
N GLN A 164 9.80 -4.02 17.22
CA GLN A 164 9.13 -2.90 17.89
C GLN A 164 7.94 -3.33 18.77
N GLN A 165 7.61 -4.60 18.82
CA GLN A 165 6.52 -5.08 19.64
C GLN A 165 7.04 -5.68 20.94
N ASP A 166 6.49 -5.23 22.08
CA ASP A 166 6.89 -5.66 23.42
C ASP A 166 6.69 -7.17 23.67
N VAL A 167 5.79 -7.82 22.92
CA VAL A 167 5.49 -9.25 23.07
C VAL A 167 6.12 -10.03 21.94
N GLN A 168 7.15 -10.80 22.26
CA GLN A 168 7.83 -11.71 21.32
C GLN A 168 7.36 -13.17 21.47
N GLU A 169 6.65 -13.47 22.53
CA GLU A 169 6.16 -14.82 22.85
C GLU A 169 4.66 -14.80 23.16
N TRP A 170 4.00 -15.86 22.79
CA TRP A 170 2.59 -16.06 23.10
C TRP A 170 2.41 -17.21 24.08
N ASN A 171 1.88 -16.89 25.26
CA ASN A 171 1.58 -17.88 26.29
C ASN A 171 0.08 -18.16 26.36
N CYS A 172 -0.31 -19.42 26.22
CA CYS A 172 -1.70 -19.80 26.41
C CYS A 172 -2.07 -19.79 27.87
N SER A 173 -2.96 -18.91 28.29
CA SER A 173 -3.45 -18.79 29.66
C SER A 173 -4.16 -20.07 30.19
N HIS A 174 -4.60 -20.97 29.28
CA HIS A 174 -5.32 -22.17 29.63
C HIS A 174 -4.43 -23.40 29.81
N CYS A 175 -3.46 -23.65 28.94
CA CYS A 175 -2.63 -24.84 28.96
C CYS A 175 -1.13 -24.57 29.16
N GLY A 176 -0.74 -23.33 29.36
CA GLY A 176 0.65 -22.91 29.56
C GLY A 176 1.55 -23.11 28.34
N PHE A 177 0.98 -23.44 27.18
CA PHE A 177 1.79 -23.61 25.98
C PHE A 177 2.34 -22.27 25.54
N ASN A 178 3.67 -22.21 25.45
CA ASN A 178 4.41 -21.06 24.93
C ASN A 178 4.90 -21.37 23.51
N TRP A 179 4.79 -20.44 22.62
CA TRP A 179 5.47 -20.53 21.32
C TRP A 179 5.99 -19.16 20.87
N ASN A 180 7.12 -19.21 20.21
CA ASN A 180 7.76 -18.04 19.67
C ASN A 180 6.85 -17.40 18.63
N ARG A 181 6.81 -16.07 18.65
CA ARG A 181 6.01 -15.28 17.76
C ARG A 181 6.74 -15.05 16.44
N GLU A 182 6.12 -15.49 15.35
CA GLU A 182 6.57 -15.23 14.00
C GLU A 182 5.65 -14.26 13.25
N THR A 183 4.57 -13.81 13.90
CA THR A 183 3.57 -12.92 13.30
C THR A 183 3.30 -11.71 14.18
N VAL A 184 2.88 -10.62 13.55
CA VAL A 184 2.52 -9.36 14.25
C VAL A 184 1.19 -9.47 14.99
N ARG A 185 0.34 -10.46 14.65
CA ARG A 185 -0.96 -10.67 15.28
C ARG A 185 -0.91 -11.86 16.23
N ALA A 186 -1.61 -11.72 17.36
CA ALA A 186 -1.90 -12.86 18.21
C ALA A 186 -2.68 -13.91 17.42
N PRO A 187 -2.37 -15.20 17.61
CA PRO A 187 -3.16 -16.25 17.02
C PRO A 187 -4.58 -16.24 17.61
N SER A 188 -5.57 -16.59 16.81
CA SER A 188 -6.95 -16.65 17.27
C SER A 188 -7.19 -17.81 18.24
N ARG A 189 -6.41 -18.89 18.12
CA ARG A 189 -6.52 -20.10 18.92
C ARG A 189 -5.15 -20.65 19.29
N CYS A 190 -5.08 -21.28 20.48
CA CYS A 190 -3.87 -21.98 20.89
C CYS A 190 -3.66 -23.23 20.00
N PRO A 191 -2.45 -23.44 19.45
CA PRO A 191 -2.17 -24.59 18.60
C PRO A 191 -2.17 -25.93 19.38
N LYS A 192 -1.99 -25.89 20.71
CA LYS A 192 -1.98 -27.09 21.55
C LYS A 192 -3.36 -27.48 22.05
N CYS A 193 -4.17 -26.54 22.54
CA CYS A 193 -5.46 -26.88 23.18
C CYS A 193 -6.68 -26.33 22.39
N ALA A 194 -6.48 -25.71 21.23
CA ALA A 194 -7.48 -25.13 20.33
C ALA A 194 -8.42 -24.06 20.95
N ARG A 195 -8.21 -23.68 22.22
CA ARG A 195 -9.00 -22.63 22.86
C ARG A 195 -8.65 -21.26 22.30
N LEU A 196 -9.62 -20.35 22.32
CA LEU A 196 -9.42 -18.97 21.93
C LEU A 196 -8.30 -18.33 22.76
N PHE A 197 -7.44 -17.62 22.06
CA PHE A 197 -6.40 -16.82 22.68
C PHE A 197 -7.06 -15.54 23.19
N LYS A 198 -6.91 -15.26 24.48
CA LYS A 198 -7.44 -14.05 25.14
C LYS A 198 -6.31 -13.07 25.38
#